data_40cf823a14f8da5c8c7fb1818a57a588
#
_entry.id   40cf823a14f8da5c8c7fb1818a57a588
#
_cell.length_a   1.000
_cell.length_b   1.000
_cell.length_c   1.000
_cell.angle_alpha   90.00
_cell.angle_beta   90.00
_cell.angle_gamma   90.00
#
_symmetry.space_group_name_H-M   'P 1'
#
loop_
_entity.id
_entity.type
_entity.pdbx_description
1 polymer ?
#
loop_
_entity_poly.entity_id
_entity_poly.type
_entity_poly.pdbx_seq_one_letter_code
_entity_poly.pdbx_strand_id
1 'polypeptide(L)'
;ERETWVSFPELKARTASVAGGLAAMGVQRGDTVAIVMPTVPEFTDVFFGVIHLGAIPVPLYPPVRLGRLDEYHARTAAMLTQAKSSVLVTDDRAGKLMGTTVTACDTPVRIVRASSLLKAAPVAAAHTQPHDIAMVQFSSGTTGEPKPVALTHAQVLANASAILDIEPDDDGFSPSGVTWLPLYHDMGLIGCIFPALLYPASLTLIPPEAFLAKPAIWLRALSRYRGVI
;
A
#
# COMPACT_ATOMS: atom_id res chain seq x y z
N GLU A 1 4.78 -0.55 23.53
CA GLU A 1 4.57 -0.42 22.07
C GLU A 1 3.46 0.60 21.87
N ARG A 2 3.68 1.59 20.99
CA ARG A 2 2.70 2.66 20.74
C ARG A 2 1.72 2.14 19.69
N GLU A 3 0.44 2.10 20.02
CA GLU A 3 -0.65 1.77 19.10
C GLU A 3 -1.21 3.06 18.48
N THR A 4 -1.59 2.97 17.21
CA THR A 4 -2.27 4.05 16.49
C THR A 4 -3.56 3.48 15.93
N TRP A 5 -4.68 4.11 16.23
CA TRP A 5 -6.00 3.74 15.71
C TRP A 5 -6.39 4.71 14.61
N VAL A 6 -6.93 4.19 13.54
CA VAL A 6 -7.48 4.95 12.42
C VAL A 6 -8.87 4.40 12.11
N SER A 7 -9.90 5.22 12.23
CA SER A 7 -11.26 4.83 11.87
C SER A 7 -11.47 4.91 10.35
N PHE A 8 -12.45 4.18 9.81
CA PHE A 8 -12.80 4.29 8.39
C PHE A 8 -13.17 5.71 7.94
N PRO A 9 -13.95 6.50 8.70
CA PRO A 9 -14.17 7.92 8.37
C PRO A 9 -12.90 8.74 8.32
N GLU A 10 -11.98 8.50 9.26
CA GLU A 10 -10.68 9.17 9.29
C GLU A 10 -9.79 8.75 8.12
N LEU A 11 -9.74 7.47 7.79
CA LEU A 11 -9.04 6.96 6.60
C LEU A 11 -9.59 7.63 5.34
N LYS A 12 -10.91 7.72 5.19
CA LYS A 12 -11.56 8.40 4.06
C LYS A 12 -11.16 9.87 3.95
N ALA A 13 -11.12 10.59 5.07
CA ALA A 13 -10.72 12.00 5.08
C ALA A 13 -9.25 12.18 4.68
N ARG A 14 -8.34 11.35 5.24
CA ARG A 14 -6.91 11.36 4.91
C ARG A 14 -6.67 11.00 3.45
N THR A 15 -7.38 10.00 2.94
CA THR A 15 -7.37 9.58 1.53
C THR A 15 -7.72 10.74 0.60
N ALA A 16 -8.77 11.51 0.90
CA ALA A 16 -9.17 12.67 0.11
C ALA A 16 -8.10 13.79 0.13
N SER A 17 -7.42 14.00 1.26
CA SER A 17 -6.32 14.97 1.35
C SER A 17 -5.10 14.53 0.55
N VAL A 18 -4.72 13.25 0.61
CA VAL A 18 -3.63 12.70 -0.22
C VAL A 18 -3.94 12.89 -1.71
N ALA A 19 -5.16 12.57 -2.13
CA ALA A 19 -5.62 12.77 -3.51
C ALA A 19 -5.49 14.24 -3.93
N GLY A 20 -5.89 15.18 -3.07
CA GLY A 20 -5.75 16.61 -3.31
C GLY A 20 -4.30 17.06 -3.47
N GLY A 21 -3.40 16.52 -2.63
CA GLY A 21 -1.97 16.80 -2.73
C GLY A 21 -1.35 16.28 -4.03
N LEU A 22 -1.74 15.08 -4.47
CA LEU A 22 -1.31 14.52 -5.76
C LEU A 22 -1.86 15.32 -6.94
N ALA A 23 -3.15 15.69 -6.91
CA ALA A 23 -3.79 16.51 -7.94
C ALA A 23 -3.11 17.87 -8.08
N ALA A 24 -2.77 18.53 -6.97
CA ALA A 24 -2.04 19.80 -6.95
C ALA A 24 -0.63 19.71 -7.58
N MET A 25 -0.07 18.50 -7.64
CA MET A 25 1.21 18.20 -8.28
C MET A 25 1.07 17.84 -9.77
N GLY A 26 -0.14 17.80 -10.30
CA GLY A 26 -0.45 17.47 -11.69
C GLY A 26 -0.67 15.99 -11.97
N VAL A 27 -0.78 15.14 -10.94
CA VAL A 27 -1.17 13.73 -11.13
C VAL A 27 -2.62 13.67 -11.58
N GLN A 28 -2.87 12.91 -12.64
CA GLN A 28 -4.18 12.76 -13.28
C GLN A 28 -4.69 11.32 -13.17
N ARG A 29 -5.97 11.13 -13.49
CA ARG A 29 -6.56 9.79 -13.62
C ARG A 29 -5.77 8.94 -14.62
N GLY A 30 -5.48 7.71 -14.25
CA GLY A 30 -4.71 6.76 -15.05
C GLY A 30 -3.19 6.88 -14.92
N ASP A 31 -2.67 7.94 -14.29
CA ASP A 31 -1.25 8.04 -13.99
C ASP A 31 -0.86 7.02 -12.92
N THR A 32 0.34 6.48 -13.03
CA THR A 32 0.90 5.58 -12.02
C THR A 32 1.67 6.36 -10.96
N VAL A 33 1.46 6.00 -9.70
CA VAL A 33 2.14 6.58 -8.54
C VAL A 33 2.82 5.47 -7.76
N ALA A 34 4.14 5.48 -7.72
CA ALA A 34 4.91 4.50 -6.96
C ALA A 34 4.85 4.82 -5.45
N ILE A 35 4.76 3.78 -4.63
CA ILE A 35 4.71 3.87 -3.18
C ILE A 35 5.85 3.04 -2.60
N VAL A 36 6.85 3.68 -2.00
CA VAL A 36 7.96 3.03 -1.30
C VAL A 36 7.89 3.39 0.17
N MET A 37 7.16 2.59 0.93
CA MET A 37 6.92 2.82 2.35
C MET A 37 6.88 1.50 3.12
N PRO A 38 7.31 1.47 4.40
CA PRO A 38 7.08 0.33 5.28
C PRO A 38 5.59 0.20 5.64
N THR A 39 5.25 -0.82 6.42
CA THR A 39 3.90 -0.97 6.98
C THR A 39 3.70 0.08 8.09
N VAL A 40 3.17 1.23 7.71
CA VAL A 40 2.81 2.38 8.57
C VAL A 40 1.41 2.87 8.22
N PRO A 41 0.71 3.57 9.11
CA PRO A 41 -0.65 4.07 8.84
C PRO A 41 -0.75 4.88 7.54
N GLU A 42 0.25 5.70 7.25
CA GLU A 42 0.30 6.54 6.05
C GLU A 42 0.35 5.72 4.74
N PHE A 43 0.74 4.45 4.78
CA PHE A 43 0.71 3.59 3.60
C PHE A 43 -0.71 3.43 3.05
N THR A 44 -1.67 3.15 3.92
CA THR A 44 -3.09 3.01 3.53
C THR A 44 -3.67 4.34 3.07
N ASP A 45 -3.33 5.44 3.74
CA ASP A 45 -3.75 6.79 3.33
C ASP A 45 -3.28 7.11 1.91
N VAL A 46 -2.02 6.82 1.59
CA VAL A 46 -1.42 7.05 0.27
C VAL A 46 -2.00 6.10 -0.77
N PHE A 47 -2.05 4.80 -0.48
CA PHE A 47 -2.55 3.79 -1.42
C PHE A 47 -3.97 4.11 -1.87
N PHE A 48 -4.88 4.33 -0.92
CA PHE A 48 -6.26 4.70 -1.25
C PHE A 48 -6.40 6.13 -1.74
N GLY A 49 -5.49 7.05 -1.39
CA GLY A 49 -5.44 8.40 -1.92
C GLY A 49 -5.14 8.43 -3.42
N VAL A 50 -4.25 7.56 -3.89
CA VAL A 50 -3.98 7.39 -5.32
C VAL A 50 -5.22 6.85 -6.04
N ILE A 51 -5.87 5.81 -5.50
CA ILE A 51 -7.12 5.26 -6.04
C ILE A 51 -8.25 6.31 -6.01
N HIS A 52 -8.37 7.08 -4.94
CA HIS A 52 -9.37 8.14 -4.80
C HIS A 52 -9.28 9.19 -5.92
N LEU A 53 -8.07 9.50 -6.35
CA LEU A 53 -7.80 10.39 -7.50
C LEU A 53 -8.10 9.72 -8.86
N GLY A 54 -8.31 8.40 -8.88
CA GLY A 54 -8.41 7.60 -10.11
C GLY A 54 -7.05 7.31 -10.76
N ALA A 55 -5.97 7.57 -10.04
CA ALA A 55 -4.63 7.16 -10.41
C ALA A 55 -4.35 5.73 -9.96
N ILE A 56 -3.22 5.17 -10.38
CA ILE A 56 -2.88 3.75 -10.22
C ILE A 56 -1.72 3.61 -9.23
N PRO A 57 -1.94 3.09 -8.01
CA PRO A 57 -0.86 2.84 -7.06
C PRO A 57 0.03 1.69 -7.51
N VAL A 58 1.33 1.87 -7.31
CA VAL A 58 2.38 0.89 -7.59
C VAL A 58 3.17 0.66 -6.30
N PRO A 59 2.71 -0.23 -5.40
CA PRO A 59 3.42 -0.53 -4.17
C PRO A 59 4.73 -1.27 -4.46
N LEU A 60 5.82 -0.74 -3.95
CA LEU A 60 7.17 -1.29 -4.05
C LEU A 60 7.74 -1.48 -2.64
N TYR A 61 8.58 -2.50 -2.47
CA TYR A 61 9.17 -2.76 -1.16
C TYR A 61 10.22 -1.69 -0.80
N PRO A 62 10.28 -1.27 0.48
CA PRO A 62 11.29 -0.34 0.95
C PRO A 62 12.65 -1.04 1.09
N PRO A 63 13.77 -0.29 1.17
CA PRO A 63 15.10 -0.87 1.37
C PRO A 63 15.19 -1.52 2.75
N VAL A 64 15.25 -2.86 2.77
CA VAL A 64 15.31 -3.66 4.01
C VAL A 64 16.75 -4.00 4.40
N ARG A 65 17.66 -4.10 3.42
CA ARG A 65 19.05 -4.50 3.63
C ARG A 65 20.01 -3.41 3.17
N LEU A 66 20.61 -2.70 4.10
CA LEU A 66 21.58 -1.64 3.82
C LEU A 66 22.84 -2.11 3.10
N GLY A 67 23.21 -3.39 3.19
CA GLY A 67 24.40 -3.96 2.53
C GLY A 67 24.24 -4.26 1.03
N ARG A 68 23.06 -4.02 0.43
CA ARG A 68 22.78 -4.23 -1.01
C ARG A 68 22.00 -3.07 -1.61
N LEU A 69 22.35 -1.86 -1.24
CA LEU A 69 21.62 -0.67 -1.69
C LEU A 69 21.74 -0.43 -3.20
N ASP A 70 22.89 -0.71 -3.79
CA ASP A 70 23.10 -0.51 -5.25
C ASP A 70 22.18 -1.42 -6.07
N GLU A 71 22.08 -2.70 -5.69
CA GLU A 71 21.16 -3.66 -6.32
C GLU A 71 19.70 -3.23 -6.13
N TYR A 72 19.36 -2.77 -4.92
CA TYR A 72 18.04 -2.25 -4.61
C TYR A 72 17.69 -1.03 -5.46
N HIS A 73 18.61 -0.05 -5.58
CA HIS A 73 18.40 1.17 -6.36
C HIS A 73 18.20 0.86 -7.84
N ALA A 74 19.07 0.03 -8.43
CA ALA A 74 18.96 -0.37 -9.83
C ALA A 74 17.62 -1.09 -10.12
N ARG A 75 17.26 -2.04 -9.27
CA ARG A 75 16.01 -2.80 -9.43
C ARG A 75 14.76 -1.93 -9.26
N THR A 76 14.77 -1.04 -8.27
CA THR A 76 13.64 -0.12 -8.03
C THR A 76 13.51 0.89 -9.15
N ALA A 77 14.63 1.44 -9.67
CA ALA A 77 14.63 2.32 -10.84
C ALA A 77 14.03 1.64 -12.08
N ALA A 78 14.41 0.38 -12.35
CA ALA A 78 13.84 -0.40 -13.44
C ALA A 78 12.32 -0.58 -13.28
N MET A 79 11.83 -0.87 -12.06
CA MET A 79 10.39 -0.97 -11.80
C MET A 79 9.66 0.38 -11.99
N LEU A 80 10.24 1.49 -11.56
CA LEU A 80 9.70 2.84 -11.77
C LEU A 80 9.58 3.17 -13.27
N THR A 81 10.62 2.85 -14.05
CA THR A 81 10.63 3.04 -15.51
C THR A 81 9.57 2.17 -16.19
N GLN A 82 9.49 0.88 -15.85
CA GLN A 82 8.48 -0.04 -16.40
C GLN A 82 7.06 0.40 -16.06
N ALA A 83 6.83 0.85 -14.83
CA ALA A 83 5.53 1.36 -14.39
C ALA A 83 5.23 2.77 -14.95
N LYS A 84 6.19 3.45 -15.57
CA LYS A 84 6.10 4.84 -16.03
C LYS A 84 5.69 5.81 -14.93
N SER A 85 6.12 5.56 -13.69
CA SER A 85 5.76 6.39 -12.55
C SER A 85 6.60 7.67 -12.52
N SER A 86 5.94 8.83 -12.64
CA SER A 86 6.57 10.15 -12.51
C SER A 86 6.61 10.68 -11.07
N VAL A 87 5.86 10.03 -10.16
CA VAL A 87 5.80 10.37 -8.75
C VAL A 87 6.09 9.12 -7.91
N LEU A 88 6.94 9.29 -6.90
CA LEU A 88 7.26 8.30 -5.89
C LEU A 88 6.92 8.87 -4.52
N VAL A 89 5.92 8.28 -3.85
CA VAL A 89 5.53 8.64 -2.49
C VAL A 89 6.27 7.75 -1.50
N THR A 90 6.78 8.36 -0.43
CA THR A 90 7.59 7.68 0.58
C THR A 90 7.40 8.28 1.96
N ASP A 91 7.85 7.59 3.00
CA ASP A 91 7.97 8.12 4.36
C ASP A 91 9.29 8.92 4.55
N ASP A 92 9.49 9.48 5.74
CA ASP A 92 10.68 10.29 6.04
C ASP A 92 11.97 9.46 6.11
N ARG A 93 11.88 8.16 6.39
CA ARG A 93 13.04 7.26 6.50
C ARG A 93 13.48 6.77 5.12
N ALA A 94 12.61 6.08 4.40
CA ALA A 94 12.90 5.54 3.09
C ALA A 94 13.26 6.65 2.10
N GLY A 95 12.60 7.79 2.18
CA GLY A 95 12.85 8.91 1.29
C GLY A 95 14.26 9.50 1.31
N LYS A 96 15.02 9.32 2.40
CA LYS A 96 16.43 9.73 2.45
C LYS A 96 17.32 8.90 1.52
N LEU A 97 16.87 7.70 1.17
CA LEU A 97 17.62 6.76 0.34
C LEU A 97 17.15 6.79 -1.13
N MET A 98 15.98 7.38 -1.43
CA MET A 98 15.40 7.34 -2.78
C MET A 98 16.08 8.27 -3.80
N GLY A 99 16.92 9.21 -3.36
CA GLY A 99 17.65 10.10 -4.27
C GLY A 99 18.44 9.34 -5.34
N THR A 100 19.25 8.36 -4.94
CA THR A 100 20.01 7.51 -5.85
C THR A 100 19.10 6.70 -6.78
N THR A 101 17.97 6.20 -6.29
CA THR A 101 17.01 5.47 -7.11
C THR A 101 16.46 6.32 -8.26
N VAL A 102 15.98 7.54 -7.96
CA VAL A 102 15.35 8.38 -8.98
C VAL A 102 16.36 8.96 -9.99
N THR A 103 17.62 9.13 -9.60
CA THR A 103 18.68 9.53 -10.54
C THR A 103 19.08 8.41 -11.51
N ALA A 104 18.79 7.16 -11.18
CA ALA A 104 19.00 6.01 -12.04
C ALA A 104 17.81 5.70 -12.97
N CYS A 105 16.71 6.47 -12.90
CA CYS A 105 15.56 6.30 -13.78
C CYS A 105 15.78 6.99 -15.12
N ASP A 106 15.25 6.41 -16.20
CA ASP A 106 15.31 6.99 -17.57
C ASP A 106 14.46 8.26 -17.71
N THR A 107 13.44 8.41 -16.87
CA THR A 107 12.54 9.56 -16.84
C THR A 107 12.54 10.24 -15.48
N PRO A 108 12.34 11.56 -15.42
CA PRO A 108 12.29 12.27 -14.13
C PRO A 108 11.19 11.73 -13.20
N VAL A 109 11.58 11.37 -11.98
CA VAL A 109 10.66 10.93 -10.93
C VAL A 109 10.74 11.90 -9.75
N ARG A 110 9.60 12.44 -9.35
CA ARG A 110 9.51 13.35 -8.19
C ARG A 110 9.27 12.57 -6.90
N ILE A 111 10.16 12.73 -5.93
CA ILE A 111 9.99 12.16 -4.58
C ILE A 111 9.09 13.07 -3.75
N VAL A 112 8.07 12.48 -3.11
CA VAL A 112 7.09 13.17 -2.28
C VAL A 112 6.97 12.46 -0.92
N ARG A 113 6.86 13.24 0.15
CA ARG A 113 6.60 12.71 1.48
C ARG A 113 5.10 12.55 1.72
N ALA A 114 4.68 11.39 2.23
CA ALA A 114 3.29 11.14 2.60
C ALA A 114 2.77 12.23 3.57
N SER A 115 3.61 12.63 4.53
CA SER A 115 3.29 13.68 5.51
C SER A 115 2.97 15.05 4.90
N SER A 116 3.47 15.36 3.70
CA SER A 116 3.12 16.60 2.98
C SER A 116 1.79 16.50 2.27
N LEU A 117 1.46 15.32 1.71
CA LEU A 117 0.18 15.09 1.03
C LEU A 117 -1.01 15.14 1.98
N LEU A 118 -0.84 14.64 3.20
CA LEU A 118 -1.88 14.65 4.25
C LEU A 118 -2.29 16.05 4.71
N LYS A 119 -1.51 17.10 4.38
CA LYS A 119 -1.80 18.50 4.72
C LYS A 119 -2.55 19.24 3.60
N ALA A 120 -2.75 18.61 2.46
CA ALA A 120 -3.41 19.25 1.32
C ALA A 120 -4.93 19.34 1.51
N ALA A 121 -5.55 20.26 0.79
CA ALA A 121 -7.01 20.37 0.74
C ALA A 121 -7.59 19.09 0.10
N PRO A 122 -8.66 18.51 0.68
CA PRO A 122 -9.26 17.30 0.14
C PRO A 122 -9.96 17.58 -1.20
N VAL A 123 -10.01 16.55 -2.05
CA VAL A 123 -10.76 16.58 -3.32
C VAL A 123 -11.82 15.47 -3.33
N ALA A 124 -12.82 15.60 -4.20
CA ALA A 124 -13.83 14.56 -4.40
C ALA A 124 -13.21 13.31 -5.07
N ALA A 125 -13.80 12.15 -4.77
CA ALA A 125 -13.37 10.90 -5.39
C ALA A 125 -13.61 10.92 -6.90
N ALA A 126 -12.66 10.40 -7.65
CA ALA A 126 -12.84 10.16 -9.08
C ALA A 126 -13.90 9.08 -9.30
N HIS A 127 -14.63 9.21 -10.41
CA HIS A 127 -15.59 8.19 -10.82
C HIS A 127 -14.85 7.07 -11.56
N THR A 128 -14.58 5.95 -10.88
CA THR A 128 -13.90 4.78 -11.45
C THR A 128 -14.88 3.71 -11.89
N GLN A 129 -14.47 2.90 -12.87
CA GLN A 129 -15.27 1.79 -13.40
C GLN A 129 -14.65 0.44 -12.95
N PRO A 130 -15.43 -0.65 -12.89
CA PRO A 130 -14.92 -1.97 -12.50
C PRO A 130 -13.73 -2.46 -13.33
N HIS A 131 -13.66 -2.06 -14.60
CA HIS A 131 -12.59 -2.44 -15.53
C HIS A 131 -11.38 -1.51 -15.51
N ASP A 132 -11.44 -0.38 -14.81
CA ASP A 132 -10.27 0.49 -14.61
C ASP A 132 -9.20 -0.25 -13.80
N ILE A 133 -7.93 0.07 -14.06
CA ILE A 133 -6.81 -0.51 -13.30
C ILE A 133 -6.85 0.04 -11.86
N ALA A 134 -6.97 -0.85 -10.90
CA ALA A 134 -6.95 -0.52 -9.47
C ALA A 134 -5.54 -0.39 -8.92
N MET A 135 -4.60 -1.19 -9.42
CA MET A 135 -3.21 -1.19 -8.98
C MET A 135 -2.30 -1.93 -9.95
N VAL A 136 -1.01 -1.66 -9.87
CA VAL A 136 0.04 -2.48 -10.49
C VAL A 136 0.93 -3.04 -9.40
N GLN A 137 1.13 -4.34 -9.40
CA GLN A 137 2.01 -5.01 -8.47
C GLN A 137 3.10 -5.77 -9.21
N PHE A 138 4.34 -5.68 -8.72
CA PHE A 138 5.44 -6.42 -9.32
C PHE A 138 5.55 -7.82 -8.70
N SER A 139 5.49 -8.83 -9.54
CA SER A 139 5.77 -10.21 -9.14
C SER A 139 7.29 -10.46 -9.13
N SER A 140 7.75 -11.38 -8.27
CA SER A 140 9.17 -11.76 -8.20
C SER A 140 9.70 -12.43 -9.46
N GLY A 141 8.80 -12.89 -10.35
CA GLY A 141 9.12 -13.58 -11.60
C GLY A 141 9.98 -14.84 -11.39
N THR A 142 9.71 -15.91 -12.09
CA THR A 142 10.57 -17.12 -12.10
C THR A 142 11.91 -16.87 -12.79
N THR A 143 12.04 -15.79 -13.56
CA THR A 143 13.24 -15.38 -14.32
C THR A 143 14.14 -14.39 -13.61
N GLY A 144 13.81 -14.01 -12.36
CA GLY A 144 14.60 -13.05 -11.56
C GLY A 144 14.28 -11.58 -11.79
N GLU A 145 13.73 -11.21 -12.95
CA GLU A 145 13.31 -9.83 -13.24
C GLU A 145 11.85 -9.59 -12.80
N PRO A 146 11.57 -8.51 -12.04
CA PRO A 146 10.22 -8.17 -11.64
C PRO A 146 9.33 -7.87 -12.85
N LYS A 147 8.13 -8.46 -12.87
CA LYS A 147 7.14 -8.22 -13.91
C LYS A 147 5.95 -7.45 -13.36
N PRO A 148 5.54 -6.33 -13.99
CA PRO A 148 4.35 -5.60 -13.58
C PRO A 148 3.09 -6.40 -13.92
N VAL A 149 2.20 -6.55 -12.95
CA VAL A 149 0.88 -7.17 -13.08
C VAL A 149 -0.15 -6.09 -12.80
N ALA A 150 -0.91 -5.70 -13.81
CA ALA A 150 -2.01 -4.75 -13.69
C ALA A 150 -3.28 -5.49 -13.28
N LEU A 151 -3.93 -5.04 -12.22
CA LEU A 151 -5.16 -5.61 -11.70
C LEU A 151 -6.28 -4.57 -11.77
N THR A 152 -7.45 -4.97 -12.28
CA THR A 152 -8.63 -4.10 -12.29
C THR A 152 -9.34 -4.10 -10.94
N HIS A 153 -10.21 -3.08 -10.70
CA HIS A 153 -11.05 -3.05 -9.51
C HIS A 153 -11.90 -4.32 -9.38
N ALA A 154 -12.50 -4.79 -10.48
CA ALA A 154 -13.30 -6.01 -10.48
C ALA A 154 -12.49 -7.24 -10.06
N GLN A 155 -11.25 -7.39 -10.54
CA GLN A 155 -10.38 -8.52 -10.19
C GLN A 155 -9.97 -8.50 -8.72
N VAL A 156 -9.59 -7.34 -8.20
CA VAL A 156 -9.20 -7.20 -6.78
C VAL A 156 -10.39 -7.49 -5.87
N LEU A 157 -11.57 -6.93 -6.18
CA LEU A 157 -12.76 -7.15 -5.38
C LEU A 157 -13.27 -8.60 -5.45
N ALA A 158 -13.23 -9.23 -6.62
CA ALA A 158 -13.59 -10.64 -6.76
C ALA A 158 -12.69 -11.56 -5.93
N ASN A 159 -11.38 -11.28 -5.91
CA ASN A 159 -10.44 -12.05 -5.09
C ASN A 159 -10.69 -11.82 -3.59
N ALA A 160 -10.89 -10.57 -3.17
CA ALA A 160 -11.19 -10.24 -1.78
C ALA A 160 -12.52 -10.87 -1.30
N SER A 161 -13.55 -10.91 -2.16
CA SER A 161 -14.80 -11.62 -1.87
C SER A 161 -14.59 -13.12 -1.71
N ALA A 162 -13.81 -13.74 -2.61
CA ALA A 162 -13.53 -15.17 -2.52
C ALA A 162 -12.74 -15.56 -1.26
N ILE A 163 -11.91 -14.65 -0.73
CA ILE A 163 -11.24 -14.85 0.56
C ILE A 163 -12.25 -14.85 1.71
N LEU A 164 -13.20 -13.91 1.70
CA LEU A 164 -14.26 -13.84 2.71
C LEU A 164 -15.19 -15.06 2.69
N ASP A 165 -15.45 -15.63 1.50
CA ASP A 165 -16.30 -16.82 1.35
C ASP A 165 -15.66 -18.10 1.95
N ILE A 166 -14.35 -18.08 2.24
CA ILE A 166 -13.63 -19.20 2.87
C ILE A 166 -13.76 -19.16 4.39
N GLU A 167 -13.96 -17.98 4.98
CA GLU A 167 -14.12 -17.83 6.41
C GLU A 167 -15.45 -18.44 6.86
N PRO A 168 -15.49 -19.29 7.89
CA PRO A 168 -16.73 -19.87 8.38
C PRO A 168 -17.62 -18.76 8.96
N ASP A 169 -18.90 -18.80 8.63
CA ASP A 169 -19.93 -18.00 9.30
C ASP A 169 -19.93 -18.34 10.80
N ASP A 170 -19.33 -17.49 11.58
CA ASP A 170 -19.27 -17.68 13.04
C ASP A 170 -20.36 -16.85 13.71
N ASP A 171 -21.31 -17.55 14.33
CA ASP A 171 -22.50 -16.99 14.97
C ASP A 171 -22.14 -16.09 16.16
N GLY A 172 -21.72 -14.87 15.90
CA GLY A 172 -21.55 -13.83 16.92
C GLY A 172 -20.13 -13.33 17.13
N PHE A 173 -19.18 -13.68 16.30
CA PHE A 173 -17.84 -13.09 16.33
C PHE A 173 -17.80 -11.79 15.51
N SER A 174 -17.40 -10.69 16.13
CA SER A 174 -17.04 -9.49 15.36
C SER A 174 -15.74 -9.77 14.64
N PRO A 175 -15.72 -9.82 13.30
CA PRO A 175 -14.49 -10.17 12.59
C PRO A 175 -13.41 -9.12 12.88
N SER A 176 -12.29 -9.57 13.40
CA SER A 176 -11.10 -8.76 13.54
C SER A 176 -9.89 -9.53 13.04
N GLY A 177 -9.15 -8.93 12.10
CA GLY A 177 -7.93 -9.52 11.58
C GLY A 177 -6.69 -9.03 12.31
N VAL A 178 -5.66 -9.87 12.41
CA VAL A 178 -4.34 -9.47 12.90
C VAL A 178 -3.28 -10.01 11.94
N THR A 179 -2.59 -9.12 11.26
CA THR A 179 -1.56 -9.50 10.28
C THR A 179 -0.23 -8.79 10.53
N TRP A 180 0.87 -9.45 10.21
CA TRP A 180 2.22 -8.89 10.13
C TRP A 180 2.74 -8.88 8.70
N LEU A 181 1.91 -9.27 7.73
CA LEU A 181 2.29 -9.29 6.33
C LEU A 181 2.55 -7.86 5.82
N PRO A 182 3.59 -7.67 5.01
CA PRO A 182 3.92 -6.35 4.48
C PRO A 182 2.85 -5.85 3.51
N LEU A 183 2.47 -4.58 3.63
CA LEU A 183 1.44 -3.96 2.78
C LEU A 183 1.89 -3.72 1.32
N TYR A 184 3.17 -3.79 1.04
CA TYR A 184 3.70 -3.73 -0.33
C TYR A 184 3.69 -5.11 -1.02
N HIS A 185 3.16 -6.15 -0.37
CA HIS A 185 3.01 -7.51 -0.90
C HIS A 185 1.53 -7.86 -1.06
N ASP A 186 1.20 -8.69 -2.08
CA ASP A 186 -0.17 -9.10 -2.40
C ASP A 186 -0.91 -9.72 -1.20
N MET A 187 -0.28 -10.63 -0.45
CA MET A 187 -0.92 -11.26 0.71
C MET A 187 -1.32 -10.25 1.79
N GLY A 188 -0.46 -9.25 2.09
CA GLY A 188 -0.78 -8.21 3.07
C GLY A 188 -1.81 -7.21 2.56
N LEU A 189 -1.73 -6.85 1.29
CA LEU A 189 -2.59 -5.84 0.70
C LEU A 189 -3.93 -6.44 0.23
N ILE A 190 -3.90 -7.40 -0.68
CA ILE A 190 -5.12 -7.99 -1.24
C ILE A 190 -5.74 -8.98 -0.26
N GLY A 191 -4.91 -9.77 0.43
CA GLY A 191 -5.39 -10.80 1.35
C GLY A 191 -5.90 -10.28 2.70
N CYS A 192 -5.50 -9.08 3.14
CA CYS A 192 -5.89 -8.56 4.44
C CYS A 192 -6.65 -7.23 4.37
N ILE A 193 -6.13 -6.21 3.64
CA ILE A 193 -6.73 -4.88 3.63
C ILE A 193 -8.08 -4.86 2.90
N PHE A 194 -8.15 -5.45 1.69
CA PHE A 194 -9.38 -5.41 0.91
C PHE A 194 -10.52 -6.20 1.52
N PRO A 195 -10.35 -7.42 2.08
CA PRO A 195 -11.39 -8.12 2.83
C PRO A 195 -11.93 -7.28 4.00
N ALA A 196 -11.05 -6.66 4.80
CA ALA A 196 -11.45 -5.80 5.92
C ALA A 196 -12.23 -4.55 5.51
N LEU A 197 -12.12 -4.10 4.25
CA LEU A 197 -12.92 -3.00 3.69
C LEU A 197 -14.26 -3.48 3.12
N LEU A 198 -14.29 -4.64 2.47
CA LEU A 198 -15.51 -5.23 1.91
C LEU A 198 -16.48 -5.66 3.00
N TYR A 199 -15.97 -6.29 4.03
CA TYR A 199 -16.70 -6.60 5.25
C TYR A 199 -16.09 -5.76 6.37
N PRO A 200 -16.69 -4.59 6.70
CA PRO A 200 -16.07 -3.63 7.61
C PRO A 200 -15.70 -4.26 8.95
N ALA A 201 -14.42 -4.53 9.10
CA ALA A 201 -13.86 -5.25 10.22
C ALA A 201 -12.66 -4.49 10.80
N SER A 202 -12.35 -4.74 12.07
CA SER A 202 -11.14 -4.24 12.68
C SER A 202 -9.93 -5.00 12.16
N LEU A 203 -8.89 -4.31 11.68
CA LEU A 203 -7.65 -4.93 11.22
C LEU A 203 -6.45 -4.36 11.98
N THR A 204 -5.74 -5.23 12.69
CA THR A 204 -4.50 -4.88 13.39
C THR A 204 -3.31 -5.19 12.49
N LEU A 205 -2.55 -4.16 12.13
CA LEU A 205 -1.35 -4.26 11.33
C LEU A 205 -0.11 -4.21 12.21
N ILE A 206 0.73 -5.23 12.13
CA ILE A 206 2.02 -5.30 12.81
C ILE A 206 3.12 -5.09 11.78
N PRO A 207 4.02 -4.10 11.95
CA PRO A 207 5.15 -3.96 11.04
C PRO A 207 5.97 -5.26 10.96
N PRO A 208 6.34 -5.74 9.74
CA PRO A 208 7.10 -6.98 9.57
C PRO A 208 8.38 -7.05 10.41
N GLU A 209 9.07 -5.92 10.54
CA GLU A 209 10.30 -5.81 11.35
C GLU A 209 10.03 -6.00 12.85
N ALA A 210 8.87 -5.59 13.33
CA ALA A 210 8.47 -5.81 14.74
C ALA A 210 8.16 -7.29 14.99
N PHE A 211 7.51 -7.96 14.03
CA PHE A 211 7.29 -9.40 14.08
C PHE A 211 8.61 -10.18 14.04
N LEU A 212 9.51 -9.85 13.12
CA LEU A 212 10.82 -10.51 13.01
C LEU A 212 11.67 -10.34 14.27
N ALA A 213 11.62 -9.17 14.90
CA ALA A 213 12.33 -8.91 16.15
C ALA A 213 11.73 -9.69 17.35
N LYS A 214 10.41 -9.89 17.35
CA LYS A 214 9.69 -10.52 18.47
C LYS A 214 8.40 -11.20 17.98
N PRO A 215 8.46 -12.42 17.42
CA PRO A 215 7.29 -13.08 16.83
C PRO A 215 6.09 -13.23 17.78
N ALA A 216 6.32 -13.34 19.09
CA ALA A 216 5.27 -13.38 20.09
C ALA A 216 4.35 -12.16 20.13
N ILE A 217 4.71 -11.04 19.46
CA ILE A 217 3.84 -9.86 19.34
C ILE A 217 2.55 -10.20 18.60
N TRP A 218 2.64 -11.03 17.55
CA TRP A 218 1.50 -11.45 16.76
C TRP A 218 0.51 -12.30 17.59
N LEU A 219 1.00 -13.33 18.29
CA LEU A 219 0.15 -14.17 19.15
C LEU A 219 -0.53 -13.35 20.26
N ARG A 220 0.19 -12.36 20.83
CA ARG A 220 -0.39 -11.46 21.82
C ARG A 220 -1.47 -10.56 21.24
N ALA A 221 -1.27 -10.06 20.03
CA ALA A 221 -2.26 -9.24 19.35
C ALA A 221 -3.50 -10.05 18.97
N LEU A 222 -3.35 -11.29 18.47
CA LEU A 222 -4.45 -12.23 18.24
C LEU A 222 -5.29 -12.44 19.49
N SER A 223 -4.63 -12.72 20.62
CA SER A 223 -5.30 -12.92 21.91
C SER A 223 -6.00 -11.65 22.41
N ARG A 224 -5.34 -10.48 22.27
CA ARG A 224 -5.84 -9.20 22.79
C ARG A 224 -7.04 -8.68 22.00
N TYR A 225 -6.99 -8.76 20.68
CA TYR A 225 -8.02 -8.22 19.78
C TYR A 225 -9.01 -9.29 19.33
N ARG A 226 -8.89 -10.51 19.84
CA ARG A 226 -9.71 -11.67 19.45
C ARG A 226 -9.72 -11.84 17.91
N GLY A 227 -8.54 -11.66 17.32
CA GLY A 227 -8.39 -11.68 15.88
C GLY A 227 -8.40 -13.10 15.33
N VAL A 228 -8.92 -13.26 14.12
CA VAL A 228 -8.71 -14.41 13.25
C VAL A 228 -7.49 -14.16 12.36
N ILE A 229 -6.92 -15.23 11.82
CA ILE A 229 -5.74 -15.21 10.98
C ILE A 229 -6.17 -15.12 9.53
#